data_e8be6968052a6ba43bd057b50d6cf7b1
#
_entry.id   e8be6968052a6ba43bd057b50d6cf7b1
#
_cell.length_a   1.000
_cell.length_b   1.000
_cell.length_c   1.000
_cell.angle_alpha   90.00
_cell.angle_beta   90.00
_cell.angle_gamma   90.00
#
_symmetry.space_group_name_H-M   'P 1'
#
loop_
_entity.id
_entity.type
_entity.pdbx_description
1 polymer ?
#
loop_
_entity_poly.entity_id
_entity_poly.type
_entity_poly.pdbx_seq_one_letter_code
_entity_poly.pdbx_strand_id
1 'polypeptide(L)'
;MTFRITIFSQEVEDFVMEARIDAEAKFTELHNLIISTCNYQDMNNHGFLICDDEWRVKDHIRQTYTGDIDSEEDINLMQNCSLRDFLEEEGQRIAYIFDPEGKRFFLMEISELLFGQPEPKGRISKKHGTPPAQHINEVFTSQPISEGADEETEEDFYGDDDFEEGELDMEGFEIDE
;
A
#
# COMPACT_ATOMS: atom_id res chain seq x y z
N MET A 1 13.58 -7.12 -25.51
CA MET A 1 13.75 -7.86 -24.24
C MET A 1 12.53 -7.60 -23.38
N THR A 2 12.03 -8.65 -22.74
CA THR A 2 10.83 -8.53 -21.90
C THR A 2 11.20 -8.93 -20.48
N PHE A 3 10.76 -8.14 -19.53
CA PHE A 3 10.90 -8.47 -18.11
C PHE A 3 9.70 -9.31 -17.65
N ARG A 4 9.99 -10.34 -16.86
CA ARG A 4 8.99 -11.02 -16.07
C ARG A 4 9.20 -10.55 -14.64
N ILE A 5 8.22 -9.88 -14.10
CA ILE A 5 8.31 -9.25 -12.77
C ILE A 5 7.30 -9.90 -11.86
N THR A 6 7.77 -10.45 -10.75
CA THR A 6 6.89 -10.98 -9.71
C THR A 6 6.58 -9.89 -8.70
N ILE A 7 5.31 -9.73 -8.38
CA ILE A 7 4.80 -8.67 -7.51
C ILE A 7 4.05 -9.34 -6.36
N PHE A 8 4.42 -9.01 -5.14
CA PHE A 8 3.80 -9.66 -3.97
C PHE A 8 3.60 -8.66 -2.83
N SER A 9 2.72 -9.02 -1.90
CA SER A 9 2.34 -8.18 -0.78
C SER A 9 2.91 -8.72 0.52
N GLN A 10 3.32 -7.82 1.40
CA GLN A 10 3.68 -8.21 2.77
C GLN A 10 2.46 -8.23 3.68
N GLU A 11 1.34 -7.63 3.23
CA GLU A 11 0.12 -7.54 4.03
C GLU A 11 -0.82 -8.70 3.80
N VAL A 12 -0.82 -9.24 2.56
CA VAL A 12 -1.68 -10.37 2.18
C VAL A 12 -0.76 -11.47 1.68
N GLU A 13 -0.58 -12.46 2.49
CA GLU A 13 0.45 -13.47 2.27
C GLU A 13 0.29 -14.23 0.96
N ASP A 14 -0.93 -14.51 0.57
CA ASP A 14 -1.16 -15.30 -0.64
C ASP A 14 -1.40 -14.44 -1.89
N PHE A 15 -1.25 -13.12 -1.79
CA PHE A 15 -1.38 -12.28 -2.96
C PHE A 15 -0.07 -12.21 -3.74
N VAL A 16 -0.13 -12.69 -4.98
CA VAL A 16 1.02 -12.64 -5.87
C VAL A 16 0.52 -12.46 -7.30
N MET A 17 1.21 -11.63 -8.07
CA MET A 17 0.92 -11.53 -9.51
C MET A 17 2.24 -11.43 -10.28
N GLU A 18 2.16 -11.72 -11.56
CA GLU A 18 3.33 -11.73 -12.44
C GLU A 18 3.03 -10.89 -13.65
N ALA A 19 3.87 -9.90 -13.89
CA ALA A 19 3.76 -9.02 -15.05
C ALA A 19 4.80 -9.40 -16.11
N ARG A 20 4.39 -9.31 -17.38
CA ARG A 20 5.31 -9.42 -18.51
C ARG A 20 5.22 -8.10 -19.27
N ILE A 21 6.35 -7.43 -19.40
CA ILE A 21 6.36 -6.08 -19.95
C ILE A 21 7.69 -5.85 -20.67
N ASP A 22 7.63 -5.15 -21.82
CA ASP A 22 8.83 -4.88 -22.61
C ASP A 22 9.76 -3.93 -21.84
N ALA A 23 11.04 -4.16 -22.00
CA ALA A 23 12.07 -3.36 -21.34
C ALA A 23 12.05 -1.90 -21.78
N GLU A 24 11.57 -1.63 -22.98
CA GLU A 24 11.47 -0.26 -23.49
C GLU A 24 10.22 0.47 -22.98
N ALA A 25 9.31 -0.26 -22.34
CA ALA A 25 8.09 0.35 -21.82
C ALA A 25 8.41 1.34 -20.72
N LYS A 26 7.53 2.33 -20.55
CA LYS A 26 7.69 3.32 -19.49
C LYS A 26 7.18 2.78 -18.16
N PHE A 27 7.70 3.32 -17.07
CA PHE A 27 7.19 2.97 -15.74
C PHE A 27 5.69 3.27 -15.62
N THR A 28 5.19 4.26 -16.36
CA THR A 28 3.75 4.53 -16.40
C THR A 28 2.95 3.33 -16.86
N GLU A 29 3.50 2.55 -17.80
CA GLU A 29 2.82 1.37 -18.31
C GLU A 29 2.70 0.30 -17.24
N LEU A 30 3.78 0.06 -16.52
CA LEU A 30 3.78 -0.90 -15.41
C LEU A 30 2.82 -0.43 -14.30
N HIS A 31 2.85 0.86 -13.99
CA HIS A 31 1.93 1.46 -13.03
C HIS A 31 0.47 1.21 -13.42
N ASN A 32 0.13 1.45 -14.68
CA ASN A 32 -1.24 1.25 -15.16
C ASN A 32 -1.67 -0.21 -15.08
N LEU A 33 -0.74 -1.14 -15.34
CA LEU A 33 -1.02 -2.57 -15.19
C LEU A 33 -1.38 -2.92 -13.76
N ILE A 34 -0.61 -2.41 -12.81
CA ILE A 34 -0.83 -2.70 -11.40
C ILE A 34 -2.17 -2.13 -10.95
N ILE A 35 -2.41 -0.85 -11.25
CA ILE A 35 -3.64 -0.18 -10.84
C ILE A 35 -4.87 -0.88 -11.39
N SER A 36 -4.87 -1.19 -12.70
CA SER A 36 -6.03 -1.81 -13.31
C SER A 36 -6.26 -3.23 -12.79
N THR A 37 -5.19 -3.97 -12.53
CA THR A 37 -5.30 -5.36 -12.07
C THR A 37 -5.76 -5.44 -10.62
N CYS A 38 -5.33 -4.49 -9.79
CA CYS A 38 -5.72 -4.43 -8.39
C CYS A 38 -7.01 -3.64 -8.17
N ASN A 39 -7.52 -3.01 -9.23
CA ASN A 39 -8.72 -2.16 -9.16
C ASN A 39 -8.49 -1.01 -8.18
N TYR A 40 -7.30 -0.43 -8.22
CA TYR A 40 -6.95 0.71 -7.39
C TYR A 40 -7.26 2.01 -8.10
N GLN A 41 -7.39 3.08 -7.34
CA GLN A 41 -7.51 4.43 -7.88
C GLN A 41 -6.14 5.02 -8.11
N ASP A 42 -6.02 5.83 -9.16
CA ASP A 42 -4.79 6.58 -9.41
C ASP A 42 -4.82 7.82 -8.51
N MET A 43 -3.91 7.84 -7.54
CA MET A 43 -3.88 8.90 -6.52
C MET A 43 -2.87 9.99 -6.85
N ASN A 44 -2.18 9.89 -8.01
CA ASN A 44 -1.17 10.83 -8.46
C ASN A 44 0.04 10.97 -7.52
N ASN A 45 0.19 10.02 -6.60
CA ASN A 45 1.33 10.03 -5.68
C ASN A 45 2.03 8.68 -5.61
N HIS A 46 1.81 7.84 -6.62
CA HIS A 46 2.46 6.54 -6.70
C HIS A 46 3.92 6.69 -7.09
N GLY A 47 4.69 5.66 -6.82
CA GLY A 47 6.10 5.68 -7.16
C GLY A 47 6.70 4.29 -7.14
N PHE A 48 7.84 4.16 -7.82
CA PHE A 48 8.66 2.96 -7.77
C PHE A 48 9.96 3.30 -7.08
N LEU A 49 10.38 2.43 -6.18
CA LEU A 49 11.66 2.56 -5.50
C LEU A 49 12.55 1.45 -6.04
N ILE A 50 13.65 1.82 -6.68
CA ILE A 50 14.63 0.86 -7.18
C ILE A 50 15.54 0.53 -6.02
N CYS A 51 15.67 -0.74 -5.67
CA CYS A 51 16.38 -1.16 -4.46
C CYS A 51 17.55 -2.07 -4.79
N ASP A 52 18.49 -2.17 -3.85
CA ASP A 52 19.56 -3.14 -3.93
C ASP A 52 19.12 -4.46 -3.27
N ASP A 53 20.05 -5.41 -3.18
CA ASP A 53 19.78 -6.74 -2.63
C ASP A 53 19.34 -6.73 -1.17
N GLU A 54 19.54 -5.61 -0.49
CA GLU A 54 19.15 -5.47 0.92
C GLU A 54 17.95 -4.55 1.07
N TRP A 55 17.25 -4.28 -0.03
CA TRP A 55 16.08 -3.41 -0.07
C TRP A 55 16.38 -1.95 0.27
N ARG A 56 17.65 -1.53 0.13
CA ARG A 56 17.98 -0.11 0.32
C ARG A 56 17.69 0.63 -0.98
N VAL A 57 17.00 1.75 -0.88
CA VAL A 57 16.56 2.52 -2.04
C VAL A 57 17.76 3.18 -2.71
N LYS A 58 17.86 2.98 -4.02
CA LYS A 58 18.89 3.60 -4.87
C LYS A 58 18.31 4.74 -5.68
N ASP A 59 17.12 4.54 -6.22
CA ASP A 59 16.47 5.52 -7.07
C ASP A 59 14.99 5.55 -6.78
N HIS A 60 14.38 6.70 -7.04
CA HIS A 60 12.94 6.87 -6.85
C HIS A 60 12.34 7.39 -8.16
N ILE A 61 11.45 6.61 -8.76
CA ILE A 61 10.73 6.99 -9.99
C ILE A 61 9.34 7.46 -9.54
N ARG A 62 9.07 8.74 -9.68
CA ARG A 62 7.82 9.34 -9.16
C ARG A 62 6.77 9.46 -10.24
N GLN A 63 5.52 9.45 -9.84
CA GLN A 63 4.44 9.69 -10.78
C GLN A 63 4.34 11.16 -11.13
N THR A 64 4.41 12.02 -10.12
CA THR A 64 4.34 13.46 -10.32
C THR A 64 5.44 14.15 -9.50
N TYR A 65 5.78 15.34 -9.91
CA TYR A 65 6.72 16.18 -9.17
C TYR A 65 5.92 17.24 -8.40
N THR A 66 6.16 17.30 -7.11
CA THR A 66 5.46 18.22 -6.24
C THR A 66 6.41 19.15 -5.46
N GLY A 67 7.70 19.15 -5.81
CA GLY A 67 8.68 19.93 -5.09
C GLY A 67 8.87 21.32 -5.67
N ASP A 68 9.77 22.09 -5.05
CA ASP A 68 10.12 23.41 -5.52
C ASP A 68 10.90 23.31 -6.81
N ILE A 69 10.61 24.25 -7.72
CA ILE A 69 11.26 24.29 -9.01
C ILE A 69 12.77 24.57 -8.88
N ASP A 70 13.16 25.09 -7.73
CA ASP A 70 14.55 25.48 -7.51
C ASP A 70 15.44 24.35 -7.00
N SER A 71 14.88 23.16 -6.76
CA SER A 71 15.73 22.04 -6.38
C SER A 71 16.45 21.52 -7.63
N GLU A 72 17.76 21.39 -7.54
CA GLU A 72 18.59 20.95 -8.67
C GLU A 72 18.66 19.42 -8.74
N GLU A 73 17.74 18.74 -8.07
CA GLU A 73 17.73 17.29 -8.13
C GLU A 73 17.12 16.79 -9.43
N ASP A 74 17.79 15.86 -10.04
CA ASP A 74 17.25 15.17 -11.20
C ASP A 74 16.09 14.30 -10.75
N ILE A 75 14.90 14.64 -11.21
CA ILE A 75 13.70 13.93 -10.81
C ILE A 75 13.29 12.97 -11.90
N ASN A 76 13.25 11.69 -11.53
CA ASN A 76 12.83 10.63 -12.44
C ASN A 76 11.32 10.50 -12.40
N LEU A 77 10.66 10.77 -13.53
CA LEU A 77 9.21 10.64 -13.65
C LEU A 77 8.86 9.40 -14.46
N MET A 78 7.81 8.71 -14.04
CA MET A 78 7.35 7.48 -14.69
C MET A 78 7.15 7.64 -16.19
N GLN A 79 6.65 8.79 -16.60
CA GLN A 79 6.34 9.04 -18.02
C GLN A 79 7.60 9.22 -18.87
N ASN A 80 8.72 9.54 -18.25
CA ASN A 80 9.96 9.82 -18.96
C ASN A 80 10.94 8.66 -18.93
N CYS A 81 10.85 7.81 -17.92
CA CYS A 81 11.82 6.74 -17.67
C CYS A 81 11.34 5.42 -18.26
N SER A 82 12.20 4.75 -19.03
CA SER A 82 11.94 3.39 -19.49
C SER A 82 12.38 2.42 -18.42
N LEU A 83 11.77 1.25 -18.40
CA LEU A 83 12.13 0.22 -17.42
C LEU A 83 13.62 -0.13 -17.52
N ARG A 84 14.13 -0.28 -18.74
CA ARG A 84 15.53 -0.65 -18.96
C ARG A 84 16.54 0.39 -18.50
N ASP A 85 16.10 1.60 -18.23
CA ASP A 85 17.01 2.64 -17.74
C ASP A 85 17.41 2.37 -16.29
N PHE A 86 16.66 1.57 -15.58
CA PHE A 86 16.87 1.30 -14.16
C PHE A 86 16.89 -0.19 -13.82
N LEU A 87 16.41 -1.04 -14.72
CA LEU A 87 16.30 -2.48 -14.48
C LEU A 87 17.15 -3.22 -15.48
N GLU A 88 18.09 -4.05 -14.98
CA GLU A 88 19.09 -4.68 -15.83
C GLU A 88 19.23 -6.18 -15.62
N GLU A 89 18.97 -6.71 -14.45
CA GLU A 89 19.31 -8.08 -14.16
C GLU A 89 18.25 -8.80 -13.36
N GLU A 90 18.27 -10.12 -13.45
CA GLU A 90 17.38 -10.96 -12.68
C GLU A 90 17.72 -10.85 -11.20
N GLY A 91 16.69 -10.90 -10.37
CA GLY A 91 16.84 -10.74 -8.92
C GLY A 91 16.80 -9.30 -8.45
N GLN A 92 16.80 -8.34 -9.37
CA GLN A 92 16.76 -6.92 -9.00
C GLN A 92 15.43 -6.59 -8.34
N ARG A 93 15.48 -5.77 -7.29
CA ARG A 93 14.35 -5.51 -6.39
C ARG A 93 13.78 -4.13 -6.58
N ILE A 94 12.46 -4.07 -6.50
CA ILE A 94 11.71 -2.84 -6.70
C ILE A 94 10.59 -2.82 -5.68
N ALA A 95 10.25 -1.64 -5.17
CA ALA A 95 9.04 -1.49 -4.36
C ALA A 95 8.12 -0.52 -5.08
N TYR A 96 6.82 -0.79 -5.03
CA TYR A 96 5.82 0.07 -5.67
C TYR A 96 4.87 0.61 -4.61
N ILE A 97 4.82 1.92 -4.49
CA ILE A 97 4.00 2.61 -3.51
C ILE A 97 2.57 2.69 -4.06
N PHE A 98 1.60 2.09 -3.36
CA PHE A 98 0.24 2.02 -3.86
C PHE A 98 -0.80 2.75 -3.01
N ASP A 99 -0.42 3.19 -1.80
CA ASP A 99 -1.38 3.80 -0.88
C ASP A 99 -1.32 5.33 -0.94
N PRO A 100 -2.40 6.01 -0.52
CA PRO A 100 -2.44 7.47 -0.60
C PRO A 100 -1.45 8.17 0.32
N GLU A 101 -1.00 7.52 1.38
CA GLU A 101 -0.04 8.13 2.30
C GLU A 101 1.41 7.85 1.92
N GLY A 102 1.63 7.00 0.91
CA GLY A 102 2.98 6.68 0.46
C GLY A 102 3.78 5.84 1.43
N LYS A 103 3.11 5.05 2.25
CA LYS A 103 3.77 4.25 3.29
C LYS A 103 3.67 2.75 3.07
N ARG A 104 2.81 2.32 2.16
CA ARG A 104 2.57 0.91 1.89
C ARG A 104 2.98 0.60 0.47
N PHE A 105 3.58 -0.55 0.26
CA PHE A 105 4.09 -0.88 -1.06
C PHE A 105 4.06 -2.37 -1.33
N PHE A 106 3.99 -2.71 -2.63
CA PHE A 106 4.24 -4.06 -3.08
C PHE A 106 5.74 -4.25 -3.23
N LEU A 107 6.21 -5.44 -2.91
CA LEU A 107 7.57 -5.84 -3.22
C LEU A 107 7.58 -6.51 -4.58
N MET A 108 8.59 -6.22 -5.37
CA MET A 108 8.69 -6.70 -6.74
C MET A 108 10.11 -7.18 -7.01
N GLU A 109 10.21 -8.18 -7.87
CA GLU A 109 11.52 -8.72 -8.25
C GLU A 109 11.49 -9.14 -9.72
N ILE A 110 12.55 -8.84 -10.45
CA ILE A 110 12.70 -9.33 -11.82
C ILE A 110 13.01 -10.82 -11.72
N SER A 111 12.01 -11.64 -12.04
CA SER A 111 12.18 -13.09 -11.93
C SER A 111 12.82 -13.70 -13.16
N GLU A 112 12.78 -13.01 -14.30
CA GLU A 112 13.38 -13.56 -15.52
C GLU A 112 13.50 -12.50 -16.61
N LEU A 113 14.57 -12.60 -17.40
CA LEU A 113 14.78 -11.78 -18.60
C LEU A 113 14.47 -12.63 -19.84
N LEU A 114 13.43 -12.25 -20.58
CA LEU A 114 12.97 -13.01 -21.74
C LEU A 114 13.48 -12.36 -23.02
N PHE A 115 14.43 -13.02 -23.65
CA PHE A 115 15.00 -12.54 -24.90
C PHE A 115 14.26 -13.16 -26.09
N GLY A 116 14.06 -12.36 -27.13
CA GLY A 116 13.39 -12.85 -28.33
C GLY A 116 11.89 -13.10 -28.15
N GLN A 117 11.32 -12.62 -27.06
CA GLN A 117 9.89 -12.76 -26.78
C GLN A 117 9.30 -11.37 -26.54
N PRO A 118 9.00 -10.65 -27.62
CA PRO A 118 8.48 -9.30 -27.46
C PRO A 118 7.11 -9.31 -26.80
N GLU A 119 6.87 -8.33 -25.96
CA GLU A 119 5.58 -8.13 -25.31
C GLU A 119 5.16 -6.70 -25.59
N PRO A 120 4.70 -6.42 -26.83
CA PRO A 120 4.46 -5.02 -27.24
C PRO A 120 3.47 -4.29 -26.37
N LYS A 121 2.66 -5.02 -25.64
CA LYS A 121 1.76 -4.42 -24.67
C LYS A 121 1.86 -5.23 -23.40
N GLY A 122 2.30 -4.58 -22.34
CA GLY A 122 2.46 -5.25 -21.06
C GLY A 122 1.17 -5.90 -20.59
N ARG A 123 1.30 -6.98 -19.85
CA ARG A 123 0.14 -7.71 -19.33
C ARG A 123 0.49 -8.43 -18.05
N ILE A 124 -0.55 -8.73 -17.28
CA ILE A 124 -0.42 -9.60 -16.12
C ILE A 124 -0.57 -11.04 -16.61
N SER A 125 0.44 -11.84 -16.44
CA SER A 125 0.46 -13.23 -16.90
C SER A 125 -0.12 -14.17 -15.86
N LYS A 126 0.00 -13.83 -14.57
CA LYS A 126 -0.55 -14.63 -13.48
C LYS A 126 -1.04 -13.72 -12.37
N LYS A 127 -2.08 -14.19 -11.67
CA LYS A 127 -2.56 -13.48 -10.50
C LYS A 127 -3.18 -14.50 -9.56
N HIS A 128 -2.77 -14.44 -8.30
CA HIS A 128 -3.29 -15.31 -7.25
C HIS A 128 -3.62 -14.45 -6.04
N GLY A 129 -4.71 -14.77 -5.37
CA GLY A 129 -5.13 -14.03 -4.20
C GLY A 129 -5.80 -12.71 -4.51
N THR A 130 -6.13 -11.98 -3.46
CA THR A 130 -6.78 -10.67 -3.56
C THR A 130 -5.80 -9.62 -3.06
N PRO A 131 -5.63 -8.51 -3.79
CA PRO A 131 -4.70 -7.47 -3.33
C PRO A 131 -5.21 -6.84 -2.03
N PRO A 132 -4.31 -6.27 -1.23
CA PRO A 132 -4.72 -5.54 -0.03
C PRO A 132 -5.55 -4.33 -0.44
N ALA A 133 -6.41 -3.87 0.47
CA ALA A 133 -7.19 -2.65 0.23
C ALA A 133 -6.24 -1.48 0.06
N GLN A 134 -6.53 -0.61 -0.93
CA GLN A 134 -5.69 0.55 -1.19
C GLN A 134 -5.73 1.54 -0.03
N HIS A 135 -6.90 1.73 0.57
CA HIS A 135 -7.10 2.63 1.70
C HIS A 135 -7.34 1.85 2.96
N ILE A 136 -6.73 2.29 4.05
CA ILE A 136 -7.06 1.78 5.37
C ILE A 136 -8.11 2.72 5.94
N ASN A 137 -9.29 2.17 6.18
CA ASN A 137 -10.37 2.95 6.75
C ASN A 137 -10.23 2.94 8.27
N GLU A 138 -9.86 4.06 8.84
CA GLU A 138 -9.67 4.15 10.28
C GLU A 138 -10.94 3.85 11.05
N VAL A 139 -12.08 4.10 10.42
CA VAL A 139 -13.36 3.79 11.04
C VAL A 139 -13.49 2.29 11.28
N PHE A 140 -13.09 1.50 10.29
CA PHE A 140 -13.12 0.05 10.46
C PHE A 140 -12.09 -0.43 11.46
N THR A 141 -10.94 0.25 11.50
CA THR A 141 -9.89 -0.14 12.42
C THR A 141 -10.32 0.10 13.87
N SER A 142 -11.07 1.17 14.10
CA SER A 142 -11.50 1.51 15.46
C SER A 142 -12.77 0.78 15.89
N GLN A 143 -13.60 0.35 14.96
CA GLN A 143 -14.83 -0.32 15.31
C GLN A 143 -14.63 -1.59 16.16
N PRO A 144 -13.74 -2.49 15.76
CA PRO A 144 -13.53 -3.67 16.59
C PRO A 144 -13.10 -3.34 18.02
N ILE A 145 -12.31 -2.28 18.14
CA ILE A 145 -11.83 -1.87 19.45
C ILE A 145 -12.99 -1.34 20.29
N SER A 146 -13.83 -0.52 19.70
CA SER A 146 -14.96 0.03 20.43
C SER A 146 -15.97 -1.05 20.79
N GLU A 147 -16.13 -2.04 19.92
CA GLU A 147 -17.05 -3.12 20.22
C GLU A 147 -16.55 -3.99 21.36
N GLY A 148 -15.28 -4.22 21.34
CA GLY A 148 -14.70 -5.00 22.40
C GLY A 148 -14.89 -4.33 23.73
N ALA A 149 -15.02 -3.06 23.72
CA ALA A 149 -15.30 -2.31 24.89
C ALA A 149 -16.74 -2.37 25.24
N ASP A 150 -17.58 -2.53 24.73
CA ASP A 150 -18.85 -2.34 24.95
C ASP A 150 -19.61 -3.24 25.36
N GLU A 151 -19.38 -3.44 25.50
CA GLU A 151 -19.98 -4.10 25.74
C GLU A 151 -20.08 -4.21 26.76
N GLU A 152 -19.79 -3.84 27.09
CA GLU A 152 -20.12 -3.82 27.74
C GLU A 152 -20.36 -3.51 28.38
N THR A 153 -20.01 -3.36 28.54
CA THR A 153 -20.38 -2.89 29.03
C THR A 153 -20.89 -2.78 29.67
N GLU A 154 -20.86 -2.74 29.90
CA GLU A 154 -21.58 -2.34 30.37
C GLU A 154 -21.92 -2.32 31.03
N GLU A 155 -21.85 -2.34 31.35
CA GLU A 155 -22.39 -2.03 31.87
C GLU A 155 -22.44 -1.96 32.56
N ASP A 156 -22.12 -1.99 32.92
CA ASP A 156 -22.32 -1.53 33.44
C ASP A 156 -22.26 -1.31 34.13
N PHE A 157 -22.05 -1.15 34.36
CA PHE A 157 -22.16 -0.40 34.90
C PHE A 157 -22.30 -0.06 35.43
N TYR A 158 -22.16 -0.16 35.66
CA TYR A 158 -22.59 0.65 36.16
C TYR A 158 -22.82 1.08 36.50
N GLY A 159 -22.83 0.67 36.69
CA GLY A 159 -23.34 1.53 36.88
C GLY A 159 -23.48 1.86 37.57
N ASP A 160 -23.50 1.76 37.83
CA ASP A 160 -23.95 2.49 38.33
C ASP A 160 -24.07 2.82 38.98
N ASP A 161 -23.90 2.64 38.88
CA ASP A 161 -24.29 3.41 39.35
C ASP A 161 -24.35 3.62 39.96
N ASP A 162 -24.34 3.49 40.16
CA ASP A 162 -24.73 4.15 40.67
C ASP A 162 -24.68 4.36 41.21
N PHE A 163 -24.83 4.25 41.49
CA PHE A 163 -25.18 4.80 41.89
C PHE A 163 -25.27 5.23 42.39
N GLU A 164 -25.03 4.87 41.96
CA GLU A 164 -25.49 5.51 42.31
C GLU A 164 -25.62 5.95 42.90
N GLU A 165 -25.71 5.70 43.04
CA GLU A 165 -26.14 6.35 43.41
C GLU A 165 -26.23 6.74 44.03
N GLY A 166 -26.08 6.31 44.17
CA GLY A 166 -26.41 7.01 44.52
C GLY A 166 -26.41 7.04 45.15
N GLU A 167 -26.62 6.92 45.17
CA GLU A 167 -26.98 7.40 45.71
C GLU A 167 -26.97 7.67 46.43
N LEU A 168 -26.76 7.43 46.56
CA LEU A 168 -27.06 8.00 47.18
C LEU A 168 -27.23 8.23 47.98
N ASP A 169 -27.27 8.14 47.92
CA ASP A 169 -27.70 8.83 48.65
C ASP A 169 -27.88 8.96 49.34
N MET A 170 -27.85 9.09 49.39
CA MET A 170 -28.18 9.76 49.96
C MET A 170 -28.47 9.88 50.69
N GLU A 171 -28.58 9.69 50.54
CA GLU A 171 -29.01 10.20 51.20
C GLU A 171 -29.11 10.27 51.96
N GLY A 172 -29.22 10.26 52.54
CA GLY A 172 -29.42 10.79 53.05
C GLY A 172 -29.30 10.75 53.71
N PHE A 173 -29.47 10.78 53.86
CA PHE A 173 -29.61 11.30 54.43
C PHE A 173 -29.77 11.50 55.07
N GLU A 174 -29.88 11.59 54.91
CA GLU A 174 -30.27 12.24 55.52
C GLU A 174 -30.60 12.34 56.27
N ILE A 175 -30.68 12.29 56.56
CA ILE A 175 -31.10 12.78 57.20
C ILE A 175 -31.41 13.03 58.14
N ASP A 176 -31.42 12.94 58.09
CA ASP A 176 -31.84 13.49 58.79
C ASP A 176 -32.21 13.84 59.45
N GLU A 177 -32.12 13.88 59.42
CA GLU A 177 -32.51 14.50 59.82
C GLU A 177 -32.88 14.80 60.18
#